data_6fca1ac20c0b13c9fad336088032a81d
#
_entry.id   6fca1ac20c0b13c9fad336088032a81d
#
_cell.length_a   1.000
_cell.length_b   1.000
_cell.length_c   1.000
_cell.angle_alpha   90.00
_cell.angle_beta   90.00
_cell.angle_gamma   90.00
#
_symmetry.space_group_name_H-M   'P 1'
#
loop_
_entity.id
_entity.type
_entity.pdbx_description
1 polymer ?
#
loop_
_entity_poly.entity_id
_entity_poly.type
_entity_poly.pdbx_seq_one_letter_code
_entity_poly.pdbx_strand_id
1 'polypeptide(L)'
;STPLYSSAASDVYKRQDRFSDAFGSRHYTYRLDEWVFSESVNRDKLCKQFGTQSLKGFGIEQFSSGISAAGAILYYLEFTEHKNTAHISSISRIDQEDYVWVDKFTIRNLELFSSNGSREKCAFADVVDRTLTPMGGRLLKRWIALPIKEIDRINERLDVVQRFYDEPDLAESVAEQISQVGDLERIASRIAAARVTPREIVQLKNS
;
A
#
# COMPACT_ATOMS: atom_id res chain seq x y z
N SER A 1 -10.45 36.80 -26.10
CA SER A 1 -9.82 36.84 -24.78
C SER A 1 -10.52 35.89 -23.84
N THR A 2 -9.81 34.93 -23.31
CA THR A 2 -10.05 34.13 -22.08
C THR A 2 -10.95 32.91 -22.12
N PRO A 3 -10.63 31.86 -22.94
CA PRO A 3 -11.13 30.53 -22.65
C PRO A 3 -10.13 29.63 -21.89
N LEU A 4 -8.85 30.03 -21.76
CA LEU A 4 -7.83 29.14 -21.19
C LEU A 4 -7.84 29.05 -19.65
N TYR A 5 -8.35 30.03 -18.94
CA TYR A 5 -8.45 30.00 -17.47
C TYR A 5 -9.60 29.12 -16.94
N SER A 6 -10.64 28.94 -17.73
CA SER A 6 -11.84 28.18 -17.35
C SER A 6 -11.58 26.65 -17.39
N SER A 7 -10.74 26.16 -18.30
CA SER A 7 -10.46 24.73 -18.43
C SER A 7 -9.55 24.21 -17.31
N ALA A 8 -8.51 24.97 -16.95
CA ALA A 8 -7.60 24.57 -15.87
C ALA A 8 -8.29 24.58 -14.50
N ALA A 9 -9.13 25.56 -14.20
CA ALA A 9 -9.93 25.58 -12.98
C ALA A 9 -10.93 24.41 -12.93
N SER A 10 -11.64 24.15 -14.04
CA SER A 10 -12.55 23.02 -14.15
C SER A 10 -11.85 21.68 -13.96
N ASP A 11 -10.62 21.51 -14.45
CA ASP A 11 -9.84 20.28 -14.25
C ASP A 11 -9.36 20.10 -12.80
N VAL A 12 -9.03 21.19 -12.11
CA VAL A 12 -8.67 21.15 -10.69
C VAL A 12 -9.86 20.71 -9.84
N TYR A 13 -11.05 21.29 -10.07
CA TYR A 13 -12.27 20.89 -9.36
C TYR A 13 -12.64 19.44 -9.65
N LYS A 14 -12.60 18.99 -10.88
CA LYS A 14 -12.86 17.58 -11.25
C LYS A 14 -11.87 16.61 -10.60
N ARG A 15 -10.61 17.01 -10.37
CA ARG A 15 -9.63 16.18 -9.67
C ARG A 15 -9.89 16.14 -8.16
N GLN A 16 -10.31 17.25 -7.55
CA GLN A 16 -10.72 17.29 -6.15
C GLN A 16 -11.97 16.45 -5.90
N ASP A 17 -12.97 16.54 -6.78
CA ASP A 17 -14.18 15.72 -6.70
C ASP A 17 -13.82 14.23 -6.82
N ARG A 18 -12.97 13.84 -7.77
CA ARG A 18 -12.49 12.46 -7.91
C ARG A 18 -11.72 11.97 -6.70
N PHE A 19 -10.94 12.86 -6.04
CA PHE A 19 -10.25 12.52 -4.81
C PHE A 19 -11.24 12.33 -3.66
N SER A 20 -12.18 13.25 -3.48
CA SER A 20 -13.21 13.16 -2.46
C SER A 20 -14.11 11.93 -2.64
N ASP A 21 -14.45 11.59 -3.89
CA ASP A 21 -15.19 10.37 -4.22
C ASP A 21 -14.39 9.09 -3.92
N ALA A 22 -13.06 9.18 -4.05
CA ALA A 22 -12.19 8.03 -3.85
C ALA A 22 -11.88 7.74 -2.38
N PHE A 23 -11.66 8.81 -1.59
CA PHE A 23 -11.11 8.74 -0.23
C PHE A 23 -12.03 9.32 0.84
N GLY A 24 -13.18 9.89 0.43
CA GLY A 24 -14.13 10.58 1.31
C GLY A 24 -13.71 11.99 1.68
N SER A 25 -14.67 12.77 2.19
CA SER A 25 -14.50 14.19 2.55
C SER A 25 -13.82 14.43 3.91
N ARG A 26 -13.40 13.39 4.61
CA ARG A 26 -12.84 13.48 5.98
C ARG A 26 -11.34 13.75 6.03
N HIS A 27 -10.66 13.87 4.88
CA HIS A 27 -9.22 14.09 4.82
C HIS A 27 -8.89 15.54 4.55
N TYR A 28 -7.97 16.09 5.33
CA TYR A 28 -7.38 17.38 5.00
C TYR A 28 -6.52 17.24 3.75
N THR A 29 -6.80 18.06 2.75
CA THR A 29 -5.99 18.12 1.53
C THR A 29 -5.06 19.33 1.61
N TYR A 30 -3.78 19.10 1.41
CA TYR A 30 -2.78 20.16 1.30
C TYR A 30 -2.21 20.16 -0.13
N ARG A 31 -2.12 21.34 -0.72
CA ARG A 31 -1.58 21.50 -2.07
C ARG A 31 -0.09 21.75 -1.97
N LEU A 32 0.70 20.88 -2.58
CA LEU A 32 2.13 21.06 -2.73
C LEU A 32 2.44 21.88 -3.98
N ASP A 33 3.54 22.63 -3.97
CA ASP A 33 4.02 23.39 -5.11
C ASP A 33 4.44 22.50 -6.28
N GLU A 34 4.34 23.01 -7.51
CA GLU A 34 4.64 22.23 -8.71
C GLU A 34 6.08 21.69 -8.76
N TRP A 35 7.03 22.44 -8.23
CA TRP A 35 8.44 22.01 -8.20
C TRP A 35 8.66 20.71 -7.41
N VAL A 36 7.80 20.43 -6.42
CA VAL A 36 7.84 19.16 -5.64
C VAL A 36 7.62 17.95 -6.53
N PHE A 37 6.95 18.11 -7.67
CA PHE A 37 6.69 17.06 -8.64
C PHE A 37 7.67 17.08 -9.82
N SER A 38 8.75 17.88 -9.76
CA SER A 38 9.80 17.89 -10.79
C SER A 38 10.53 16.54 -10.82
N GLU A 39 10.57 15.90 -12.00
CA GLU A 39 11.21 14.59 -12.16
C GLU A 39 12.70 14.63 -11.80
N SER A 40 13.44 15.65 -12.25
CA SER A 40 14.87 15.75 -11.99
C SER A 40 15.18 15.86 -10.48
N VAL A 41 14.45 16.73 -9.78
CA VAL A 41 14.59 16.91 -8.32
C VAL A 41 14.27 15.62 -7.57
N ASN A 42 13.20 14.94 -7.99
CA ASN A 42 12.77 13.71 -7.33
C ASN A 42 13.67 12.53 -7.64
N ARG A 43 14.25 12.46 -8.83
CA ARG A 43 15.28 11.46 -9.20
C ARG A 43 16.48 11.58 -8.29
N ASP A 44 17.01 12.78 -8.14
CA ASP A 44 18.18 13.03 -7.27
C ASP A 44 17.85 12.71 -5.81
N LYS A 45 16.65 13.06 -5.37
CA LYS A 45 16.17 12.75 -4.02
C LYS A 45 16.09 11.25 -3.74
N LEU A 46 15.52 10.48 -4.67
CA LEU A 46 15.45 9.02 -4.56
C LEU A 46 16.84 8.38 -4.63
N CYS A 47 17.72 8.84 -5.52
CA CYS A 47 19.10 8.36 -5.58
C CYS A 47 19.82 8.60 -4.26
N LYS A 48 19.66 9.76 -3.66
CA LYS A 48 20.22 10.09 -2.33
C LYS A 48 19.63 9.22 -1.23
N GLN A 49 18.31 9.00 -1.23
CA GLN A 49 17.63 8.15 -0.26
C GLN A 49 18.13 6.71 -0.28
N PHE A 50 18.33 6.15 -1.48
CA PHE A 50 18.75 4.76 -1.65
C PHE A 50 20.27 4.57 -1.75
N GLY A 51 21.05 5.64 -1.64
CA GLY A 51 22.52 5.60 -1.73
C GLY A 51 23.04 5.12 -3.09
N THR A 52 22.33 5.43 -4.19
CA THR A 52 22.65 5.00 -5.56
C THR A 52 22.85 6.18 -6.50
N GLN A 53 23.59 5.97 -7.58
CA GLN A 53 23.78 6.97 -8.65
C GLN A 53 22.71 6.90 -9.74
N SER A 54 21.92 5.81 -9.79
CA SER A 54 20.93 5.57 -10.84
C SER A 54 19.78 4.71 -10.31
N LEU A 55 18.58 4.94 -10.80
CA LEU A 55 17.39 4.16 -10.47
C LEU A 55 17.21 2.91 -11.35
N LYS A 56 18.18 2.64 -12.26
CA LYS A 56 18.13 1.45 -13.16
C LYS A 56 18.05 0.15 -12.39
N GLY A 57 18.80 0.01 -11.29
CA GLY A 57 18.79 -1.18 -10.46
C GLY A 57 17.44 -1.52 -9.82
N PHE A 58 16.55 -0.53 -9.73
CA PHE A 58 15.18 -0.70 -9.23
C PHE A 58 14.15 -0.90 -10.35
N GLY A 59 14.56 -0.91 -11.62
CA GLY A 59 13.67 -1.09 -12.77
C GLY A 59 12.70 0.06 -13.03
N ILE A 60 12.94 1.25 -12.46
CA ILE A 60 12.00 2.39 -12.52
C ILE A 60 12.53 3.59 -13.33
N GLU A 61 13.68 3.45 -13.99
CA GLU A 61 14.38 4.55 -14.67
C GLU A 61 13.49 5.30 -15.69
N GLN A 62 12.57 4.60 -16.35
CA GLN A 62 11.72 5.14 -17.40
C GLN A 62 10.35 5.64 -16.89
N PHE A 63 10.08 5.54 -15.58
CA PHE A 63 8.79 5.90 -15.00
C PHE A 63 8.78 7.31 -14.42
N SER A 64 8.82 8.34 -15.27
CA SER A 64 8.84 9.75 -14.85
C SER A 64 7.76 10.09 -13.83
N SER A 65 6.51 9.70 -14.09
CA SER A 65 5.39 9.94 -13.17
C SER A 65 5.54 9.18 -11.85
N GLY A 66 6.07 7.95 -11.89
CA GLY A 66 6.35 7.15 -10.70
C GLY A 66 7.47 7.75 -9.86
N ILE A 67 8.54 8.21 -10.50
CA ILE A 67 9.67 8.90 -9.87
C ILE A 67 9.20 10.19 -9.20
N SER A 68 8.41 11.00 -9.93
CA SER A 68 7.84 12.24 -9.40
C SER A 68 6.94 11.99 -8.19
N ALA A 69 6.08 10.97 -8.25
CA ALA A 69 5.20 10.62 -7.14
C ALA A 69 5.96 10.11 -5.92
N ALA A 70 6.93 9.20 -6.12
CA ALA A 70 7.73 8.64 -5.04
C ALA A 70 8.59 9.70 -4.33
N GLY A 71 9.22 10.60 -5.11
CA GLY A 71 9.98 11.71 -4.55
C GLY A 71 9.12 12.72 -3.80
N ALA A 72 7.91 13.01 -4.30
CA ALA A 72 6.94 13.85 -3.60
C ALA A 72 6.50 13.23 -2.25
N ILE A 73 6.38 11.92 -2.16
CA ILE A 73 6.11 11.21 -0.88
C ILE A 73 7.27 11.43 0.10
N LEU A 74 8.53 11.27 -0.35
CA LEU A 74 9.69 11.53 0.50
C LEU A 74 9.74 13.00 0.96
N TYR A 75 9.44 13.94 0.06
CA TYR A 75 9.32 15.36 0.42
C TYR A 75 8.25 15.59 1.49
N TYR A 76 7.06 14.99 1.32
CA TYR A 76 5.98 15.11 2.30
C TYR A 76 6.37 14.54 3.66
N LEU A 77 7.06 13.41 3.70
CA LEU A 77 7.56 12.83 4.95
C LEU A 77 8.54 13.77 5.66
N GLU A 78 9.48 14.38 4.94
CA GLU A 78 10.39 15.37 5.50
C GLU A 78 9.65 16.61 5.99
N PHE A 79 8.70 17.13 5.18
CA PHE A 79 7.89 18.29 5.52
C PHE A 79 7.05 18.08 6.80
N THR A 80 6.58 16.87 7.02
CA THR A 80 5.81 16.49 8.22
C THR A 80 6.71 16.02 9.39
N GLU A 81 7.99 16.41 9.38
CA GLU A 81 8.98 16.12 10.42
C GLU A 81 9.25 14.63 10.69
N HIS A 82 8.98 13.76 9.74
CA HIS A 82 9.42 12.36 9.79
C HIS A 82 10.92 12.29 9.46
N LYS A 83 11.75 12.68 10.44
CA LYS A 83 13.22 12.84 10.24
C LYS A 83 13.96 11.53 9.99
N ASN A 84 13.38 10.39 10.31
CA ASN A 84 14.02 9.09 10.14
C ASN A 84 13.32 8.28 9.05
N THR A 85 13.72 8.49 7.79
CA THR A 85 13.26 7.75 6.62
C THR A 85 14.24 6.68 6.15
N ALA A 86 15.34 6.43 6.89
CA ALA A 86 16.40 5.49 6.52
C ALA A 86 15.92 4.04 6.34
N HIS A 87 14.78 3.68 6.97
CA HIS A 87 14.15 2.37 6.79
C HIS A 87 13.51 2.18 5.41
N ILE A 88 13.26 3.26 4.66
CA ILE A 88 12.80 3.19 3.28
C ILE A 88 14.03 2.98 2.40
N SER A 89 14.39 1.71 2.19
CA SER A 89 15.64 1.32 1.56
C SER A 89 15.49 0.89 0.10
N SER A 90 14.27 0.70 -0.38
CA SER A 90 14.01 0.23 -1.75
C SER A 90 12.70 0.74 -2.31
N ILE A 91 12.60 0.71 -3.62
CA ILE A 91 11.40 0.97 -4.38
C ILE A 91 11.27 -0.12 -5.44
N SER A 92 10.07 -0.66 -5.62
CA SER A 92 9.80 -1.67 -6.64
C SER A 92 8.57 -1.30 -7.45
N ARG A 93 8.60 -1.69 -8.71
CA ARG A 93 7.44 -1.60 -9.59
C ARG A 93 6.52 -2.78 -9.32
N ILE A 94 5.22 -2.53 -9.34
CA ILE A 94 4.21 -3.59 -9.43
C ILE A 94 3.93 -3.79 -10.91
N ASP A 95 4.43 -4.90 -11.48
CA ASP A 95 4.21 -5.21 -12.87
C ASP A 95 2.79 -5.70 -13.11
N GLN A 96 2.12 -5.08 -14.10
CA GLN A 96 0.76 -5.47 -14.48
C GLN A 96 0.70 -6.87 -15.11
N GLU A 97 1.84 -7.35 -15.61
CA GLU A 97 1.94 -8.68 -16.23
C GLU A 97 1.76 -9.80 -15.22
N ASP A 98 2.15 -9.58 -13.96
CA ASP A 98 2.07 -10.58 -12.88
C ASP A 98 0.69 -10.72 -12.26
N TYR A 99 -0.19 -9.73 -12.46
CA TYR A 99 -1.47 -9.62 -11.78
C TYR A 99 -2.65 -9.44 -12.74
N VAL A 100 -3.82 -9.91 -12.34
CA VAL A 100 -5.07 -9.52 -12.97
C VAL A 100 -5.38 -8.08 -12.54
N TRP A 101 -5.36 -7.17 -13.52
CA TRP A 101 -5.66 -5.77 -13.24
C TRP A 101 -7.16 -5.58 -13.10
N VAL A 102 -7.61 -5.24 -11.91
CA VAL A 102 -9.00 -4.91 -11.62
C VAL A 102 -9.10 -3.40 -11.46
N ASP A 103 -9.89 -2.75 -12.31
CA ASP A 103 -10.07 -1.31 -12.24
C ASP A 103 -10.92 -0.90 -11.02
N LYS A 104 -10.85 0.39 -10.67
CA LYS A 104 -11.55 0.94 -9.51
C LYS A 104 -13.07 0.79 -9.62
N PHE A 105 -13.62 0.85 -10.84
CA PHE A 105 -15.04 0.71 -11.08
C PHE A 105 -15.52 -0.71 -10.77
N THR A 106 -14.77 -1.69 -11.22
CA THR A 106 -15.01 -3.11 -10.94
C THR A 106 -14.86 -3.41 -9.45
N ILE A 107 -13.80 -2.91 -8.79
CA ILE A 107 -13.61 -3.05 -7.34
C ILE A 107 -14.83 -2.52 -6.56
N ARG A 108 -15.34 -1.36 -6.96
CA ARG A 108 -16.52 -0.74 -6.33
C ARG A 108 -17.81 -1.51 -6.61
N ASN A 109 -18.04 -1.90 -7.87
CA ASN A 109 -19.27 -2.58 -8.28
C ASN A 109 -19.37 -4.00 -7.70
N LEU A 110 -18.25 -4.68 -7.53
CA LEU A 110 -18.16 -5.98 -6.86
C LEU A 110 -18.14 -5.84 -5.32
N GLU A 111 -18.19 -4.62 -4.80
CA GLU A 111 -18.14 -4.35 -3.36
C GLU A 111 -17.00 -5.07 -2.63
N LEU A 112 -15.80 -5.10 -3.24
CA LEU A 112 -14.69 -5.88 -2.72
C LEU A 112 -14.21 -5.37 -1.35
N PHE A 113 -14.20 -4.04 -1.11
CA PHE A 113 -13.66 -3.43 0.12
C PHE A 113 -14.64 -2.48 0.82
N SER A 114 -15.74 -2.12 0.19
CA SER A 114 -16.75 -1.23 0.73
C SER A 114 -18.11 -1.57 0.18
N SER A 115 -19.12 -1.65 1.04
CA SER A 115 -20.51 -1.84 0.62
C SER A 115 -21.15 -0.51 0.21
N ASN A 116 -21.92 -0.51 -0.89
CA ASN A 116 -22.65 0.65 -1.39
C ASN A 116 -24.00 0.77 -0.64
N GLY A 117 -24.00 1.53 0.47
CA GLY A 117 -25.25 2.00 1.08
C GLY A 117 -25.82 1.20 2.24
N SER A 118 -25.21 0.11 2.69
CA SER A 118 -25.63 -0.56 3.94
C SER A 118 -24.82 -0.04 5.14
N ARG A 119 -25.48 0.02 6.31
CA ARG A 119 -24.82 0.35 7.58
C ARG A 119 -23.94 -0.79 8.11
N GLU A 120 -24.11 -1.97 7.56
CA GLU A 120 -23.38 -3.18 7.94
C GLU A 120 -22.17 -3.39 7.03
N LYS A 121 -21.11 -3.96 7.59
CA LYS A 121 -19.91 -4.36 6.85
C LYS A 121 -20.22 -5.61 6.04
N CYS A 122 -20.67 -5.42 4.80
CA CYS A 122 -21.04 -6.49 3.88
C CYS A 122 -20.11 -6.58 2.65
N ALA A 123 -18.96 -5.92 2.67
CA ALA A 123 -17.99 -6.03 1.59
C ALA A 123 -17.40 -7.45 1.52
N PHE A 124 -17.03 -7.88 0.33
CA PHE A 124 -16.42 -9.21 0.13
C PHE A 124 -15.26 -9.47 1.09
N ALA A 125 -14.33 -8.49 1.22
CA ALA A 125 -13.21 -8.59 2.14
C ALA A 125 -13.64 -8.79 3.60
N ASP A 126 -14.73 -8.13 4.05
CA ASP A 126 -15.21 -8.25 5.44
C ASP A 126 -15.78 -9.66 5.72
N VAL A 127 -16.36 -10.30 4.71
CA VAL A 127 -16.94 -11.64 4.83
C VAL A 127 -15.87 -12.73 4.85
N VAL A 128 -14.85 -12.60 3.99
CA VAL A 128 -13.79 -13.63 3.85
C VAL A 128 -12.62 -13.44 4.81
N ASP A 129 -12.49 -12.26 5.44
CA ASP A 129 -11.37 -11.98 6.35
C ASP A 129 -11.53 -12.78 7.65
N ARG A 130 -10.77 -13.84 7.77
CA ARG A 130 -10.61 -14.67 8.96
C ARG A 130 -9.17 -14.65 9.44
N THR A 131 -8.40 -13.65 9.06
CA THR A 131 -6.99 -13.53 9.40
C THR A 131 -6.82 -13.30 10.91
N LEU A 132 -5.79 -13.92 11.47
CA LEU A 132 -5.50 -13.87 12.92
C LEU A 132 -4.63 -12.68 13.29
N THR A 133 -4.00 -12.02 12.30
CA THR A 133 -3.08 -10.90 12.53
C THR A 133 -3.40 -9.70 11.63
N PRO A 134 -3.09 -8.47 12.08
CA PRO A 134 -3.24 -7.29 11.23
C PRO A 134 -2.42 -7.35 9.94
N MET A 135 -1.24 -8.00 9.96
CA MET A 135 -0.42 -8.23 8.77
C MET A 135 -1.12 -9.15 7.78
N GLY A 136 -1.71 -10.23 8.27
CA GLY A 136 -2.53 -11.15 7.46
C GLY A 136 -3.70 -10.44 6.80
N GLY A 137 -4.44 -9.60 7.52
CA GLY A 137 -5.54 -8.82 6.97
C GLY A 137 -5.10 -7.85 5.86
N ARG A 138 -3.94 -7.20 6.01
CA ARG A 138 -3.36 -6.38 4.94
C ARG A 138 -2.96 -7.22 3.73
N LEU A 139 -2.34 -8.37 3.94
CA LEU A 139 -1.94 -9.28 2.88
C LEU A 139 -3.16 -9.82 2.11
N LEU A 140 -4.21 -10.24 2.81
CA LEU A 140 -5.46 -10.68 2.21
C LEU A 140 -6.07 -9.59 1.31
N LYS A 141 -6.17 -8.36 1.80
CA LYS A 141 -6.67 -7.23 1.01
C LYS A 141 -5.83 -6.99 -0.24
N ARG A 142 -4.50 -7.10 -0.11
CA ARG A 142 -3.60 -7.00 -1.26
C ARG A 142 -3.84 -8.12 -2.27
N TRP A 143 -4.07 -9.36 -1.84
CA TRP A 143 -4.35 -10.49 -2.72
C TRP A 143 -5.68 -10.34 -3.44
N ILE A 144 -6.69 -9.80 -2.77
CA ILE A 144 -8.00 -9.50 -3.39
C ILE A 144 -7.86 -8.39 -4.43
N ALA A 145 -7.07 -7.33 -4.14
CA ALA A 145 -6.88 -6.21 -5.05
C ALA A 145 -6.00 -6.53 -6.26
N LEU A 146 -5.04 -7.45 -6.09
CA LEU A 146 -4.02 -7.82 -7.06
C LEU A 146 -3.93 -9.35 -7.17
N PRO A 147 -4.94 -10.01 -7.79
CA PRO A 147 -4.90 -11.45 -7.99
C PRO A 147 -3.76 -11.83 -8.95
N ILE A 148 -2.99 -12.85 -8.58
CA ILE A 148 -1.89 -13.35 -9.42
C ILE A 148 -2.43 -14.12 -10.63
N LYS A 149 -1.67 -14.10 -11.73
CA LYS A 149 -2.01 -14.81 -12.98
C LYS A 149 -1.24 -16.11 -13.15
N GLU A 150 -0.08 -16.20 -12.54
CA GLU A 150 0.85 -17.31 -12.73
C GLU A 150 0.29 -18.58 -12.07
N ILE A 151 0.06 -19.60 -12.90
CA ILE A 151 -0.61 -20.84 -12.49
C ILE A 151 0.20 -21.59 -11.42
N ASP A 152 1.52 -21.62 -11.56
CA ASP A 152 2.38 -22.34 -10.62
C ASP A 152 2.29 -21.73 -9.22
N ARG A 153 2.32 -20.40 -9.13
CA ARG A 153 2.16 -19.69 -7.84
C ARG A 153 0.75 -19.82 -7.26
N ILE A 154 -0.27 -19.98 -8.11
CA ILE A 154 -1.64 -20.26 -7.65
C ILE A 154 -1.67 -21.66 -7.04
N ASN A 155 -1.10 -22.64 -7.73
CA ASN A 155 -1.05 -24.02 -7.26
C ASN A 155 -0.25 -24.15 -5.97
N GLU A 156 0.90 -23.50 -5.84
CA GLU A 156 1.66 -23.46 -4.58
C GLU A 156 0.80 -23.00 -3.39
N ARG A 157 -0.04 -21.98 -3.59
CA ARG A 157 -0.96 -21.51 -2.54
C ARG A 157 -2.06 -22.52 -2.25
N LEU A 158 -2.60 -23.15 -3.28
CA LEU A 158 -3.63 -24.18 -3.14
C LEU A 158 -3.08 -25.43 -2.44
N ASP A 159 -1.83 -25.82 -2.71
CA ASP A 159 -1.16 -26.94 -2.04
C ASP A 159 -1.04 -26.68 -0.53
N VAL A 160 -0.73 -25.45 -0.12
CA VAL A 160 -0.72 -25.08 1.31
C VAL A 160 -2.11 -25.19 1.92
N VAL A 161 -3.14 -24.72 1.22
CA VAL A 161 -4.54 -24.84 1.68
C VAL A 161 -4.94 -26.31 1.78
N GLN A 162 -4.60 -27.13 0.78
CA GLN A 162 -4.87 -28.56 0.77
C GLN A 162 -4.20 -29.24 1.98
N ARG A 163 -2.95 -28.90 2.24
CA ARG A 163 -2.21 -29.43 3.39
C ARG A 163 -2.92 -29.16 4.72
N PHE A 164 -3.38 -27.93 4.94
CA PHE A 164 -4.12 -27.58 6.15
C PHE A 164 -5.51 -28.22 6.22
N TYR A 165 -6.12 -28.47 5.06
CA TYR A 165 -7.39 -29.19 4.99
C TYR A 165 -7.24 -30.67 5.36
N ASP A 166 -6.16 -31.31 4.90
CA ASP A 166 -5.88 -32.72 5.15
C ASP A 166 -5.35 -32.96 6.57
N GLU A 167 -4.70 -31.98 7.19
CA GLU A 167 -4.11 -32.04 8.52
C GLU A 167 -4.66 -30.94 9.45
N PRO A 168 -5.89 -31.08 9.97
CA PRO A 168 -6.52 -30.06 10.81
C PRO A 168 -5.74 -29.74 12.09
N ASP A 169 -5.11 -30.73 12.71
CA ASP A 169 -4.28 -30.55 13.93
C ASP A 169 -3.07 -29.65 13.65
N LEU A 170 -2.45 -29.79 12.47
CA LEU A 170 -1.38 -28.92 12.02
C LEU A 170 -1.90 -27.49 11.80
N ALA A 171 -3.07 -27.35 11.16
CA ALA A 171 -3.69 -26.05 10.93
C ALA A 171 -3.99 -25.33 12.24
N GLU A 172 -4.52 -26.03 13.24
CA GLU A 172 -4.82 -25.47 14.56
C GLU A 172 -3.54 -25.06 15.29
N SER A 173 -2.52 -25.90 15.31
CA SER A 173 -1.24 -25.59 15.93
C SER A 173 -0.57 -24.36 15.30
N VAL A 174 -0.58 -24.25 13.96
CA VAL A 174 -0.04 -23.09 13.26
C VAL A 174 -0.87 -21.84 13.55
N ALA A 175 -2.20 -21.95 13.60
CA ALA A 175 -3.09 -20.85 13.93
C ALA A 175 -2.84 -20.30 15.35
N GLU A 176 -2.64 -21.18 16.33
CA GLU A 176 -2.28 -20.79 17.70
C GLU A 176 -0.97 -20.00 17.72
N GLN A 177 0.08 -20.47 17.04
CA GLN A 177 1.36 -19.75 16.96
C GLN A 177 1.22 -18.39 16.27
N ILE A 178 0.52 -18.33 15.13
CA ILE A 178 0.28 -17.08 14.42
C ILE A 178 -0.51 -16.08 15.27
N SER A 179 -1.49 -16.54 16.07
CA SER A 179 -2.29 -15.66 16.92
C SER A 179 -1.49 -14.91 17.97
N GLN A 180 -0.33 -15.45 18.36
CA GLN A 180 0.59 -14.83 19.33
C GLN A 180 1.50 -13.78 18.66
N VAL A 181 1.62 -13.79 17.34
CA VAL A 181 2.46 -12.85 16.58
C VAL A 181 1.78 -11.50 16.51
N GLY A 182 2.47 -10.46 16.98
CA GLY A 182 2.00 -9.09 16.91
C GLY A 182 2.10 -8.48 15.50
N ASP A 183 1.79 -7.20 15.38
CA ASP A 183 1.96 -6.45 14.12
C ASP A 183 3.44 -6.07 13.92
N LEU A 184 4.25 -7.04 13.46
CA LEU A 184 5.70 -6.88 13.31
C LEU A 184 6.06 -5.76 12.32
N GLU A 185 5.33 -5.61 11.22
CA GLU A 185 5.55 -4.54 10.23
C GLU A 185 5.41 -3.16 10.88
N ARG A 186 4.36 -2.98 11.68
CA ARG A 186 4.11 -1.73 12.39
C ARG A 186 5.16 -1.45 13.48
N ILE A 187 5.53 -2.48 14.24
CA ILE A 187 6.56 -2.35 15.27
C ILE A 187 7.91 -2.02 14.62
N ALA A 188 8.30 -2.70 13.54
CA ALA A 188 9.53 -2.43 12.80
C ALA A 188 9.57 -0.99 12.27
N SER A 189 8.47 -0.51 11.69
CA SER A 189 8.36 0.87 11.21
C SER A 189 8.49 1.89 12.37
N ARG A 190 7.93 1.59 13.55
CA ARG A 190 8.04 2.46 14.73
C ARG A 190 9.44 2.46 15.36
N ILE A 191 10.13 1.31 15.31
CA ILE A 191 11.54 1.23 15.72
C ILE A 191 12.39 2.11 14.81
N ALA A 192 12.24 1.96 13.49
CA ALA A 192 12.97 2.77 12.52
C ALA A 192 12.72 4.28 12.68
N ALA A 193 11.50 4.66 13.03
CA ALA A 193 11.14 6.05 13.32
C ALA A 193 11.51 6.53 14.73
N ALA A 194 12.18 5.70 15.56
CA ALA A 194 12.49 5.98 16.98
C ALA A 194 11.25 6.35 17.83
N ARG A 195 10.09 5.75 17.51
CA ARG A 195 8.78 6.00 18.18
C ARG A 195 8.22 4.74 18.84
N VAL A 196 9.04 3.72 19.01
CA VAL A 196 8.63 2.45 19.64
C VAL A 196 8.54 2.63 21.16
N THR A 197 7.54 1.98 21.76
CA THR A 197 7.37 1.91 23.21
C THR A 197 8.04 0.66 23.79
N PRO A 198 8.44 0.64 25.09
CA PRO A 198 8.98 -0.56 25.72
C PRO A 198 8.04 -1.77 25.63
N ARG A 199 6.72 -1.55 25.71
CA ARG A 199 5.71 -2.61 25.57
C ARG A 199 5.74 -3.27 24.19
N GLU A 200 5.94 -2.49 23.14
CA GLU A 200 6.05 -3.01 21.77
C GLU A 200 7.34 -3.81 21.54
N ILE A 201 8.44 -3.42 22.19
CA ILE A 201 9.68 -4.21 22.19
C ILE A 201 9.48 -5.57 22.87
N VAL A 202 8.77 -5.59 23.99
CA VAL A 202 8.45 -6.87 24.66
C VAL A 202 7.53 -7.72 23.77
N GLN A 203 6.56 -7.12 23.11
CA GLN A 203 5.71 -7.83 22.16
C GLN A 203 6.52 -8.42 21.02
N LEU A 204 7.45 -7.64 20.42
CA LEU A 204 8.35 -8.13 19.37
C LEU A 204 9.20 -9.31 19.84
N LYS A 205 9.70 -9.27 21.09
CA LYS A 205 10.49 -10.37 21.66
C LYS A 205 9.65 -11.66 21.80
N ASN A 206 8.36 -11.55 22.06
CA ASN A 206 7.49 -12.69 22.34
C ASN A 206 6.83 -13.23 21.05
N SER A 207 6.95 -12.53 19.91
CA SER A 207 6.50 -12.95 18.58
C SER A 207 7.59 -13.72 17.85
#